data_a45a2a5c49770cb96605de538898b46e
#
_entry.id   a45a2a5c49770cb96605de538898b46e
#
_cell.length_a   1.000
_cell.length_b   1.000
_cell.length_c   1.000
_cell.angle_alpha   90.00
_cell.angle_beta   90.00
_cell.angle_gamma   90.00
#
_symmetry.space_group_name_H-M   'P 1'
#
loop_
_entity.id
_entity.type
_entity.pdbx_description
1 polymer ?
#
loop_
_entity_poly.entity_id
_entity_poly.type
_entity_poly.pdbx_seq_one_letter_code
_entity_poly.pdbx_strand_id
1 'polypeptide(L)'
;LGDVLGVRPYRRGDPLRRIHWGQSARHDRLIICEQQATACPRVQVVVDLHPDYHAGAGPQSSREWAVRIAASFAEAALSHASLVEMVLPDVVIAYDLGTTQRRRILDALARSVGRRDRPLDWLLSQPNCQAFGGLQLVVTTLGGLKRMERGLVSRRGRFVIALDERRFTEASTASDNGCFHHASRLEALGHVFRIDSPRHLVEQTRAIWKELLCVE
;
A
#
# COMPACT_ATOMS: atom_id res chain seq x y z
N LEU A 1 11.99 21.24 0.93
CA LEU A 1 12.74 21.84 2.03
C LEU A 1 12.32 21.08 3.28
N GLY A 2 13.19 20.22 3.84
CA GLY A 2 12.86 19.46 5.04
C GLY A 2 12.75 20.39 6.26
N ASP A 3 11.95 19.99 7.23
CA ASP A 3 11.81 20.71 8.49
C ASP A 3 13.14 20.74 9.25
N VAL A 4 13.43 21.88 9.92
CA VAL A 4 14.63 22.06 10.72
C VAL A 4 14.42 21.34 12.05
N LEU A 5 15.10 20.21 12.26
CA LEU A 5 15.09 19.45 13.52
C LEU A 5 15.81 20.19 14.66
N GLY A 6 16.87 20.90 14.30
CA GLY A 6 17.73 21.54 15.29
C GLY A 6 18.98 22.14 14.67
N VAL A 7 19.88 22.55 15.54
CA VAL A 7 21.18 23.08 15.15
C VAL A 7 22.30 22.37 15.91
N ARG A 8 23.41 22.09 15.23
CA ARG A 8 24.62 21.52 15.85
C ARG A 8 25.90 22.22 15.38
N PRO A 9 27.00 22.06 16.09
CA PRO A 9 28.29 22.55 15.60
C PRO A 9 28.69 21.91 14.26
N TYR A 10 29.27 22.71 13.39
CA TYR A 10 29.85 22.28 12.11
C TYR A 10 30.93 21.21 12.32
N ARG A 11 30.91 20.21 11.46
CA ARG A 11 31.97 19.20 11.35
C ARG A 11 32.58 19.25 9.96
N ARG A 12 33.88 18.95 9.84
CA ARG A 12 34.57 18.91 8.55
C ARG A 12 33.91 17.90 7.61
N GLY A 13 33.46 18.38 6.45
CA GLY A 13 32.68 17.60 5.49
C GLY A 13 31.20 17.96 5.40
N ASP A 14 30.71 18.76 6.35
CA ASP A 14 29.32 19.27 6.27
C ASP A 14 29.18 20.28 5.12
N PRO A 15 28.04 20.30 4.40
CA PRO A 15 27.82 21.23 3.31
C PRO A 15 27.64 22.67 3.82
N LEU A 16 28.52 23.57 3.37
CA LEU A 16 28.54 24.99 3.80
C LEU A 16 27.20 25.73 3.58
N ARG A 17 26.41 25.31 2.60
CA ARG A 17 25.08 25.86 2.33
C ARG A 17 24.06 25.67 3.46
N ARG A 18 24.35 24.78 4.43
CA ARG A 18 23.51 24.52 5.60
C ARG A 18 23.95 25.29 6.85
N ILE A 19 24.94 26.15 6.75
CA ILE A 19 25.39 26.98 7.88
C ILE A 19 24.29 27.96 8.24
N HIS A 20 23.91 27.95 9.52
CA HIS A 20 23.00 28.95 10.09
C HIS A 20 23.78 30.16 10.53
N TRP A 21 24.01 31.12 9.63
CA TRP A 21 24.87 32.30 9.86
C TRP A 21 24.47 33.08 11.09
N GLY A 22 23.17 33.28 11.35
CA GLY A 22 22.69 34.04 12.53
C GLY A 22 23.05 33.39 13.87
N GLN A 23 22.96 32.05 13.97
CA GLN A 23 23.38 31.32 15.17
C GLN A 23 24.90 31.22 15.26
N SER A 24 25.58 31.06 14.13
CA SER A 24 27.05 31.02 14.07
C SER A 24 27.64 32.30 14.61
N ALA A 25 27.08 33.47 14.23
CA ALA A 25 27.52 34.79 14.74
C ALA A 25 27.27 34.97 16.24
N ARG A 26 26.20 34.40 16.79
CA ARG A 26 25.87 34.49 18.23
C ARG A 26 26.78 33.63 19.10
N HIS A 27 27.23 32.52 18.58
CA HIS A 27 27.99 31.53 19.33
C HIS A 27 29.48 31.47 18.99
N ASP A 28 29.94 32.39 18.14
CA ASP A 28 31.33 32.50 17.65
C ASP A 28 31.92 31.16 17.14
N ARG A 29 31.08 30.35 16.55
CA ARG A 29 31.44 29.07 15.94
C ARG A 29 30.45 28.71 14.85
N LEU A 30 30.91 27.96 13.83
CA LEU A 30 30.04 27.52 12.75
C LEU A 30 28.96 26.53 13.25
N ILE A 31 27.72 26.87 13.01
CA ILE A 31 26.54 26.07 13.37
C ILE A 31 25.81 25.68 12.11
N ILE A 32 25.44 24.42 12.01
CA ILE A 32 24.67 23.85 10.92
C ILE A 32 23.23 23.60 11.33
N CYS A 33 22.29 23.90 10.41
CA CYS A 33 20.93 23.43 10.51
C CYS A 33 20.88 21.92 10.21
N GLU A 34 20.45 21.13 11.17
CA GLU A 34 20.03 19.76 10.94
C GLU A 34 18.63 19.77 10.34
N GLN A 35 18.55 19.37 9.08
CA GLN A 35 17.27 19.14 8.44
C GLN A 35 16.91 17.67 8.61
N GLN A 36 15.69 17.41 9.04
CA GLN A 36 15.13 16.06 8.92
C GLN A 36 15.16 15.71 7.42
N ALA A 37 15.86 14.67 7.06
CA ALA A 37 15.63 14.07 5.76
C ALA A 37 14.14 13.69 5.75
N THR A 38 13.36 14.33 4.90
CA THR A 38 11.98 13.92 4.68
C THR A 38 12.07 12.49 4.17
N ALA A 39 11.89 11.53 5.06
CA ALA A 39 11.83 10.13 4.67
C ALA A 39 10.58 10.01 3.81
N CYS A 40 10.76 9.85 2.50
CA CYS A 40 9.62 9.57 1.62
C CYS A 40 8.94 8.30 2.14
N PRO A 41 7.65 8.35 2.50
CA PRO A 41 6.94 7.19 2.97
C PRO A 41 7.06 6.07 1.93
N ARG A 42 7.31 4.84 2.40
CA ARG A 42 7.38 3.67 1.51
C ARG A 42 6.06 2.93 1.57
N VAL A 43 5.48 2.71 0.41
CA VAL A 43 4.24 1.95 0.25
C VAL A 43 4.50 0.78 -0.68
N GLN A 44 4.19 -0.42 -0.23
CA GLN A 44 4.23 -1.62 -1.05
C GLN A 44 2.81 -2.11 -1.27
N VAL A 45 2.41 -2.30 -2.52
CA VAL A 45 1.11 -2.85 -2.88
C VAL A 45 1.30 -4.25 -3.44
N VAL A 46 0.74 -5.24 -2.75
CA VAL A 46 0.77 -6.65 -3.15
C VAL A 46 -0.61 -7.04 -3.65
N VAL A 47 -0.71 -7.59 -4.86
CA VAL A 47 -1.99 -7.95 -5.46
C VAL A 47 -2.04 -9.43 -5.73
N ASP A 48 -3.00 -10.10 -5.10
CA ASP A 48 -3.32 -11.49 -5.37
C ASP A 48 -4.27 -11.58 -6.57
N LEU A 49 -3.79 -12.22 -7.63
CA LEU A 49 -4.57 -12.46 -8.85
C LEU A 49 -4.75 -13.98 -9.11
N HIS A 50 -4.66 -14.80 -8.06
CA HIS A 50 -4.74 -16.25 -8.21
C HIS A 50 -6.10 -16.67 -8.80
N PRO A 51 -6.13 -17.41 -9.93
CA PRO A 51 -7.37 -17.66 -10.69
C PRO A 51 -8.46 -18.36 -9.90
N ASP A 52 -8.09 -19.22 -8.96
CA ASP A 52 -9.04 -20.04 -8.19
C ASP A 52 -9.70 -19.27 -7.03
N TYR A 53 -9.25 -18.03 -6.76
CA TYR A 53 -9.78 -17.19 -5.68
C TYR A 53 -10.64 -16.03 -6.18
N HIS A 54 -10.67 -15.81 -7.48
CA HIS A 54 -11.48 -14.79 -8.10
C HIS A 54 -12.73 -15.37 -8.75
N ALA A 55 -13.81 -14.58 -8.77
CA ALA A 55 -15.09 -14.95 -9.36
C ALA A 55 -15.58 -13.88 -10.33
N GLY A 56 -16.51 -14.27 -11.20
CA GLY A 56 -17.05 -13.41 -12.25
C GLY A 56 -16.18 -13.38 -13.51
N ALA A 57 -16.69 -12.73 -14.53
CA ALA A 57 -16.02 -12.56 -15.82
C ALA A 57 -16.10 -11.10 -16.28
N GLY A 58 -15.17 -10.70 -17.15
CA GLY A 58 -15.14 -9.37 -17.75
C GLY A 58 -14.86 -8.25 -16.75
N PRO A 59 -15.32 -7.01 -17.06
CA PRO A 59 -14.98 -5.80 -16.31
C PRO A 59 -15.52 -5.74 -14.88
N GLN A 60 -16.47 -6.61 -14.53
CA GLN A 60 -17.09 -6.66 -13.21
C GLN A 60 -16.60 -7.82 -12.34
N SER A 61 -15.61 -8.57 -12.81
CA SER A 61 -15.01 -9.68 -12.04
C SER A 61 -14.29 -9.15 -10.80
N SER A 62 -14.21 -9.98 -9.74
CA SER A 62 -13.45 -9.63 -8.54
C SER A 62 -11.98 -9.38 -8.83
N ARG A 63 -11.41 -10.04 -9.83
CA ARG A 63 -10.05 -9.83 -10.31
C ARG A 63 -9.86 -8.41 -10.84
N GLU A 64 -10.76 -7.96 -11.71
CA GLU A 64 -10.69 -6.62 -12.30
C GLU A 64 -10.84 -5.53 -11.22
N TRP A 65 -11.70 -5.78 -10.24
CA TRP A 65 -11.83 -4.89 -9.08
C TRP A 65 -10.60 -4.87 -8.19
N ALA A 66 -9.92 -6.00 -7.99
CA ALA A 66 -8.65 -6.04 -7.27
C ALA A 66 -7.58 -5.17 -7.97
N VAL A 67 -7.49 -5.26 -9.30
CA VAL A 67 -6.59 -4.44 -10.11
C VAL A 67 -6.92 -2.95 -9.98
N ARG A 68 -8.20 -2.56 -10.06
CA ARG A 68 -8.64 -1.16 -9.92
C ARG A 68 -8.36 -0.59 -8.54
N ILE A 69 -8.60 -1.38 -7.49
CA ILE A 69 -8.29 -0.98 -6.11
C ILE A 69 -6.79 -0.75 -5.96
N ALA A 70 -5.96 -1.70 -6.41
CA ALA A 70 -4.51 -1.57 -6.34
C ALA A 70 -4.00 -0.34 -7.10
N ALA A 71 -4.53 -0.10 -8.31
CA ALA A 71 -4.19 1.09 -9.10
C ALA A 71 -4.55 2.39 -8.36
N SER A 72 -5.74 2.46 -7.77
CA SER A 72 -6.22 3.64 -7.04
C SER A 72 -5.36 3.94 -5.81
N PHE A 73 -4.97 2.93 -5.05
CA PHE A 73 -4.09 3.10 -3.89
C PHE A 73 -2.67 3.48 -4.30
N ALA A 74 -2.12 2.87 -5.35
CA ALA A 74 -0.81 3.23 -5.86
C ALA A 74 -0.79 4.69 -6.37
N GLU A 75 -1.83 5.13 -7.07
CA GLU A 75 -1.97 6.50 -7.54
C GLU A 75 -2.08 7.50 -6.37
N ALA A 76 -2.90 7.18 -5.37
CA ALA A 76 -3.01 7.99 -4.18
C ALA A 76 -1.67 8.10 -3.42
N ALA A 77 -0.95 7.00 -3.23
CA ALA A 77 0.36 7.02 -2.59
C ALA A 77 1.38 7.85 -3.38
N LEU A 78 1.43 7.72 -4.70
CA LEU A 78 2.31 8.51 -5.57
C LEU A 78 1.97 10.01 -5.52
N SER A 79 0.69 10.38 -5.41
CA SER A 79 0.26 11.78 -5.29
C SER A 79 0.69 12.42 -3.97
N HIS A 80 0.93 11.60 -2.92
CA HIS A 80 1.49 12.01 -1.63
C HIS A 80 3.02 11.87 -1.56
N ALA A 81 3.70 11.88 -2.71
CA ALA A 81 5.15 11.78 -2.81
C ALA A 81 5.76 10.55 -2.10
N SER A 82 5.01 9.46 -2.02
CA SER A 82 5.48 8.18 -1.49
C SER A 82 6.25 7.39 -2.52
N LEU A 83 7.26 6.64 -2.07
CA LEU A 83 7.92 5.62 -2.88
C LEU A 83 7.00 4.40 -2.96
N VAL A 84 6.58 4.03 -4.16
CA VAL A 84 5.62 2.92 -4.36
C VAL A 84 6.30 1.76 -5.07
N GLU A 85 6.18 0.57 -4.47
CA GLU A 85 6.49 -0.72 -5.07
C GLU A 85 5.19 -1.48 -5.36
N MET A 86 5.14 -2.15 -6.51
CA MET A 86 4.01 -3.02 -6.86
C MET A 86 4.50 -4.46 -7.00
N VAL A 87 3.86 -5.38 -6.28
CA VAL A 87 4.15 -6.82 -6.33
C VAL A 87 2.97 -7.55 -6.94
N LEU A 88 3.19 -8.11 -8.12
CA LEU A 88 2.22 -8.90 -8.88
C LEU A 88 2.73 -10.34 -9.02
N PRO A 89 1.88 -11.31 -9.34
CA PRO A 89 2.30 -12.70 -9.49
C PRO A 89 3.38 -12.93 -10.56
N ASP A 90 3.41 -12.11 -11.58
CA ASP A 90 4.30 -12.24 -12.73
C ASP A 90 5.46 -11.22 -12.72
N VAL A 91 5.31 -10.08 -12.05
CA VAL A 91 6.31 -9.01 -12.05
C VAL A 91 6.34 -8.23 -10.74
N VAL A 92 7.52 -7.76 -10.37
CA VAL A 92 7.74 -6.79 -9.30
C VAL A 92 8.22 -5.48 -9.91
N ILE A 93 7.48 -4.41 -9.67
CA ILE A 93 7.87 -3.04 -10.04
C ILE A 93 8.53 -2.41 -8.82
N ALA A 94 9.84 -2.27 -8.87
CA ALA A 94 10.65 -1.76 -7.76
C ALA A 94 10.26 -0.33 -7.36
N TYR A 95 10.63 0.06 -6.14
CA TYR A 95 10.36 1.39 -5.58
C TYR A 95 10.83 2.52 -6.49
N ASP A 96 9.90 3.40 -6.81
CA ASP A 96 10.17 4.67 -7.47
C ASP A 96 9.00 5.64 -7.15
N LEU A 97 9.09 6.87 -7.64
CA LEU A 97 8.09 7.91 -7.46
C LEU A 97 7.79 8.64 -8.78
N GLY A 98 6.72 9.43 -8.77
CA GLY A 98 6.37 10.31 -9.87
C GLY A 98 5.64 9.62 -11.04
N THR A 99 5.52 10.36 -12.14
CA THR A 99 4.68 9.97 -13.29
C THR A 99 5.20 8.76 -14.05
N THR A 100 6.51 8.55 -14.09
CA THR A 100 7.13 7.38 -14.73
C THR A 100 6.76 6.10 -13.98
N GLN A 101 6.84 6.13 -12.66
CA GLN A 101 6.43 5.00 -11.83
C GLN A 101 4.94 4.70 -11.96
N ARG A 102 4.11 5.74 -11.97
CA ARG A 102 2.67 5.60 -12.24
C ARG A 102 2.41 4.82 -13.54
N ARG A 103 3.07 5.19 -14.64
CA ARG A 103 2.91 4.48 -15.93
C ARG A 103 3.35 3.03 -15.84
N ARG A 104 4.51 2.75 -15.24
CA ARG A 104 5.02 1.38 -15.06
C ARG A 104 4.04 0.50 -14.28
N ILE A 105 3.47 1.04 -13.20
CA ILE A 105 2.49 0.33 -12.37
C ILE A 105 1.21 0.04 -13.16
N LEU A 106 0.65 1.05 -13.84
CA LEU A 106 -0.58 0.87 -14.62
C LEU A 106 -0.39 -0.10 -15.79
N ASP A 107 0.74 -0.03 -16.49
CA ASP A 107 1.10 -0.97 -17.55
C ASP A 107 1.25 -2.41 -17.03
N ALA A 108 1.90 -2.58 -15.87
CA ALA A 108 2.07 -3.88 -15.25
C ALA A 108 0.71 -4.48 -14.82
N LEU A 109 -0.14 -3.67 -14.18
CA LEU A 109 -1.49 -4.09 -13.77
C LEU A 109 -2.36 -4.48 -14.97
N ALA A 110 -2.28 -3.72 -16.07
CA ALA A 110 -3.05 -4.00 -17.28
C ALA A 110 -2.62 -5.30 -17.99
N ARG A 111 -1.37 -5.71 -17.84
CA ARG A 111 -0.80 -6.91 -18.48
C ARG A 111 -0.74 -8.11 -17.56
N SER A 112 -0.87 -7.90 -16.25
CA SER A 112 -0.69 -8.97 -15.27
C SER A 112 -1.73 -10.06 -15.41
N VAL A 113 -1.24 -11.29 -15.42
CA VAL A 113 -2.07 -12.51 -15.49
C VAL A 113 -1.92 -13.27 -14.18
N GLY A 114 -3.05 -13.66 -13.60
CA GLY A 114 -3.03 -14.50 -12.40
C GLY A 114 -2.33 -15.84 -12.64
N ARG A 115 -1.51 -16.26 -11.68
CA ARG A 115 -0.72 -17.49 -11.75
C ARG A 115 -1.10 -18.44 -10.63
N ARG A 116 -1.39 -19.72 -10.97
CA ARG A 116 -1.75 -20.75 -10.00
C ARG A 116 -0.57 -21.22 -9.13
N ASP A 117 0.65 -21.13 -9.68
CA ASP A 117 1.89 -21.49 -8.99
C ASP A 117 2.41 -20.40 -8.03
N ARG A 118 1.74 -19.25 -7.95
CA ARG A 118 2.13 -18.12 -7.11
C ARG A 118 0.96 -17.57 -6.29
N PRO A 119 0.48 -18.36 -5.32
CA PRO A 119 -0.56 -17.91 -4.40
C PRO A 119 -0.06 -16.77 -3.48
N LEU A 120 -0.97 -16.17 -2.73
CA LEU A 120 -0.69 -14.99 -1.91
C LEU A 120 0.39 -15.23 -0.84
N ASP A 121 0.40 -16.40 -0.22
CA ASP A 121 1.43 -16.81 0.74
C ASP A 121 2.82 -16.84 0.11
N TRP A 122 2.93 -17.34 -1.13
CA TRP A 122 4.17 -17.28 -1.90
C TRP A 122 4.60 -15.83 -2.18
N LEU A 123 3.68 -14.95 -2.58
CA LEU A 123 3.99 -13.53 -2.80
C LEU A 123 4.52 -12.87 -1.52
N LEU A 124 3.87 -13.11 -0.40
CA LEU A 124 4.24 -12.51 0.88
C LEU A 124 5.49 -13.13 1.53
N SER A 125 5.88 -14.34 1.09
CA SER A 125 7.13 -14.98 1.52
C SER A 125 8.37 -14.44 0.83
N GLN A 126 8.21 -13.65 -0.25
CA GLN A 126 9.34 -13.05 -0.94
C GLN A 126 10.13 -12.11 -0.03
N PRO A 127 11.48 -12.06 -0.16
CA PRO A 127 12.34 -11.26 0.71
C PRO A 127 11.96 -9.78 0.76
N ASN A 128 11.56 -9.18 -0.37
CA ASN A 128 11.11 -7.79 -0.46
C ASN A 128 9.80 -7.53 0.32
N CYS A 129 8.90 -8.52 0.40
CA CYS A 129 7.68 -8.43 1.20
C CYS A 129 7.94 -8.69 2.68
N GLN A 130 8.89 -9.56 3.02
CA GLN A 130 9.21 -9.87 4.42
C GLN A 130 10.09 -8.81 5.08
N ALA A 131 11.07 -8.26 4.37
CA ALA A 131 11.97 -7.24 4.90
C ALA A 131 11.41 -5.81 4.83
N PHE A 132 10.14 -5.66 4.42
CA PHE A 132 9.53 -4.37 4.21
C PHE A 132 9.31 -3.60 5.53
N GLY A 133 9.78 -2.36 5.59
CA GLY A 133 9.72 -1.47 6.76
C GLY A 133 8.85 -0.23 6.55
N GLY A 134 7.73 -0.35 5.82
CA GLY A 134 6.79 0.73 5.54
C GLY A 134 5.34 0.28 5.62
N LEU A 135 4.45 0.96 4.91
CA LEU A 135 3.05 0.58 4.77
C LEU A 135 2.91 -0.46 3.66
N GLN A 136 2.44 -1.66 4.00
CA GLN A 136 2.17 -2.73 3.05
C GLN A 136 0.67 -2.94 2.89
N LEU A 137 0.15 -2.71 1.68
CA LEU A 137 -1.23 -2.96 1.31
C LEU A 137 -1.32 -4.28 0.54
N VAL A 138 -2.13 -5.19 1.01
CA VAL A 138 -2.41 -6.47 0.34
C VAL A 138 -3.83 -6.47 -0.18
N VAL A 139 -4.02 -6.66 -1.47
CA VAL A 139 -5.34 -6.77 -2.11
C VAL A 139 -5.55 -8.23 -2.49
N THR A 140 -6.57 -8.87 -1.93
CA THR A 140 -6.91 -10.28 -2.15
C THR A 140 -8.43 -10.49 -2.09
N THR A 141 -8.88 -11.74 -2.11
CA THR A 141 -10.27 -12.12 -1.88
C THR A 141 -10.42 -12.82 -0.53
N LEU A 142 -11.66 -12.98 -0.06
CA LEU A 142 -11.92 -13.77 1.16
C LEU A 142 -11.46 -15.22 0.99
N GLY A 143 -11.58 -15.78 -0.22
CA GLY A 143 -11.07 -17.11 -0.55
C GLY A 143 -9.56 -17.22 -0.43
N GLY A 144 -8.81 -16.23 -0.96
CA GLY A 144 -7.36 -16.13 -0.83
C GLY A 144 -6.93 -15.96 0.63
N LEU A 145 -7.59 -15.06 1.36
CA LEU A 145 -7.29 -14.77 2.76
C LEU A 145 -7.47 -16.00 3.68
N LYS A 146 -8.50 -16.83 3.46
CA LYS A 146 -8.77 -18.03 4.28
C LYS A 146 -7.66 -19.08 4.20
N ARG A 147 -6.90 -19.09 3.12
CA ARG A 147 -5.80 -20.04 2.89
C ARG A 147 -4.46 -19.54 3.43
N MET A 148 -4.37 -18.25 3.76
CA MET A 148 -3.17 -17.69 4.38
C MET A 148 -2.94 -18.20 5.79
N GLU A 149 -1.70 -18.45 6.12
CA GLU A 149 -1.29 -18.66 7.51
C GLU A 149 -1.50 -17.36 8.33
N ARG A 150 -2.04 -17.51 9.54
CA ARG A 150 -2.37 -16.37 10.42
C ARG A 150 -1.17 -15.46 10.69
N GLY A 151 0.04 -16.03 10.77
CA GLY A 151 1.27 -15.27 11.01
C GLY A 151 1.67 -14.33 9.88
N LEU A 152 1.25 -14.62 8.64
CA LEU A 152 1.53 -13.77 7.49
C LEU A 152 0.61 -12.55 7.41
N VAL A 153 -0.57 -12.62 7.99
CA VAL A 153 -1.55 -11.51 7.96
C VAL A 153 -1.26 -10.48 9.04
N SER A 154 -0.92 -10.92 10.25
CA SER A 154 -0.78 -10.08 11.45
C SER A 154 0.59 -9.40 11.56
N ARG A 155 1.00 -8.66 10.53
CA ARG A 155 2.24 -7.90 10.57
C ARG A 155 1.97 -6.41 10.77
N ARG A 156 2.72 -5.78 11.67
CA ARG A 156 2.65 -4.32 11.89
C ARG A 156 2.92 -3.57 10.58
N GLY A 157 2.07 -2.61 10.23
CA GLY A 157 2.15 -1.84 8.97
C GLY A 157 1.58 -2.57 7.75
N ARG A 158 0.97 -3.76 7.92
CA ARG A 158 0.26 -4.47 6.87
C ARG A 158 -1.24 -4.24 6.98
N PHE A 159 -1.84 -3.85 5.89
CA PHE A 159 -3.27 -3.69 5.72
C PHE A 159 -3.75 -4.61 4.61
N VAL A 160 -4.85 -5.29 4.84
CA VAL A 160 -5.41 -6.24 3.88
C VAL A 160 -6.78 -5.78 3.42
N ILE A 161 -6.97 -5.69 2.12
CA ILE A 161 -8.27 -5.47 1.49
C ILE A 161 -8.73 -6.80 0.93
N ALA A 162 -9.80 -7.35 1.50
CA ALA A 162 -10.38 -8.62 1.09
C ALA A 162 -11.72 -8.39 0.38
N LEU A 163 -11.77 -8.75 -0.90
CA LEU A 163 -12.99 -8.72 -1.71
C LEU A 163 -13.84 -9.96 -1.44
N ASP A 164 -15.14 -9.78 -1.25
CA ASP A 164 -16.07 -10.92 -1.21
C ASP A 164 -16.39 -11.39 -2.63
N GLU A 165 -15.62 -12.35 -3.12
CA GLU A 165 -15.71 -12.86 -4.48
C GLU A 165 -17.11 -13.33 -4.89
N ARG A 166 -17.93 -13.77 -3.93
CA ARG A 166 -19.28 -14.27 -4.18
C ARG A 166 -20.24 -13.19 -4.68
N ARG A 167 -19.97 -11.94 -4.34
CA ARG A 167 -20.79 -10.80 -4.71
C ARG A 167 -20.42 -10.17 -6.05
N PHE A 168 -19.36 -10.67 -6.67
CA PHE A 168 -18.93 -10.26 -8.02
C PHE A 168 -19.37 -11.24 -9.12
N THR A 169 -20.25 -12.19 -8.81
CA THR A 169 -20.92 -13.01 -9.81
C THR A 169 -22.21 -12.32 -10.27
N GLU A 170 -22.56 -12.47 -11.53
CA GLU A 170 -23.73 -11.81 -12.17
C GLU A 170 -25.08 -12.06 -11.51
N ALA A 171 -25.18 -13.04 -10.61
CA ALA A 171 -26.41 -13.42 -9.91
C ALA A 171 -26.68 -12.61 -8.63
N SER A 172 -25.81 -11.70 -8.19
CA SER A 172 -26.01 -10.96 -6.95
C SER A 172 -26.75 -9.63 -7.19
N THR A 173 -28.03 -9.71 -7.56
CA THR A 173 -28.98 -8.59 -7.52
C THR A 173 -29.66 -8.42 -6.16
N ALA A 174 -29.20 -9.12 -5.13
CA ALA A 174 -29.77 -9.03 -3.79
C ALA A 174 -29.51 -7.65 -3.18
N SER A 175 -30.61 -6.97 -2.85
CA SER A 175 -30.62 -5.76 -2.06
C SER A 175 -29.90 -6.02 -0.74
N ASP A 176 -28.81 -5.34 -0.49
CA ASP A 176 -28.15 -5.45 0.79
C ASP A 176 -27.79 -4.06 1.31
N ASN A 177 -28.42 -3.69 2.42
CA ASN A 177 -28.07 -2.54 3.22
C ASN A 177 -26.70 -2.83 3.83
N GLY A 178 -25.64 -2.47 3.07
CA GLY A 178 -24.27 -2.71 3.47
C GLY A 178 -23.85 -1.88 4.67
N CYS A 179 -24.12 -2.41 5.87
CA CYS A 179 -23.36 -2.00 7.04
C CYS A 179 -21.93 -2.55 6.91
N PHE A 180 -20.93 -1.70 7.19
CA PHE A 180 -19.58 -2.14 7.45
C PHE A 180 -19.57 -3.13 8.61
N HIS A 181 -19.72 -4.40 8.33
CA HIS A 181 -19.45 -5.43 9.32
C HIS A 181 -17.98 -5.75 9.28
N HIS A 182 -17.22 -5.14 10.19
CA HIS A 182 -15.98 -5.73 10.64
C HIS A 182 -16.31 -7.18 11.04
N ALA A 183 -15.93 -8.13 10.20
CA ALA A 183 -16.10 -9.53 10.57
C ALA A 183 -15.18 -9.80 11.76
N SER A 184 -15.76 -9.95 12.94
CA SER A 184 -15.09 -10.17 14.23
C SER A 184 -14.00 -11.26 14.24
N ARG A 185 -14.02 -12.14 13.26
CA ARG A 185 -13.02 -13.19 13.05
C ARG A 185 -11.80 -12.73 12.25
N LEU A 186 -11.88 -11.58 11.56
CA LEU A 186 -10.81 -10.97 10.78
C LEU A 186 -10.08 -9.88 11.60
N GLU A 187 -10.72 -9.27 12.60
CA GLU A 187 -10.10 -8.33 13.54
C GLU A 187 -8.93 -8.93 14.31
N ALA A 188 -9.00 -10.22 14.62
CA ALA A 188 -7.88 -10.96 15.23
C ALA A 188 -6.66 -11.11 14.31
N LEU A 189 -6.78 -10.77 13.01
CA LEU A 189 -5.73 -10.91 12.01
C LEU A 189 -5.04 -9.58 11.65
N GLY A 190 -5.35 -8.47 12.34
CA GLY A 190 -4.81 -7.14 12.06
C GLY A 190 -5.80 -6.26 11.29
N HIS A 191 -5.31 -5.25 10.59
CA HIS A 191 -6.14 -4.32 9.83
C HIS A 191 -6.63 -4.96 8.53
N VAL A 192 -7.77 -5.66 8.59
CA VAL A 192 -8.39 -6.30 7.43
C VAL A 192 -9.69 -5.58 7.09
N PHE A 193 -9.76 -5.02 5.91
CA PHE A 193 -10.93 -4.35 5.37
C PHE A 193 -11.63 -5.24 4.37
N ARG A 194 -12.92 -5.49 4.58
CA ARG A 194 -13.75 -6.27 3.65
C ARG A 194 -14.47 -5.33 2.70
N ILE A 195 -14.45 -5.64 1.42
CA ILE A 195 -15.21 -4.96 0.38
C ILE A 195 -16.28 -5.92 -0.16
N ASP A 196 -17.55 -5.56 0.10
CA ASP A 196 -18.71 -6.39 -0.23
C ASP A 196 -19.35 -6.01 -1.57
N SER A 197 -19.16 -4.79 -2.06
CA SER A 197 -19.86 -4.33 -3.25
C SER A 197 -19.07 -3.29 -4.03
N PRO A 198 -19.07 -3.38 -5.37
CA PRO A 198 -18.48 -2.34 -6.20
C PRO A 198 -19.19 -0.98 -6.13
N ARG A 199 -20.47 -0.96 -5.71
CA ARG A 199 -21.27 0.28 -5.62
C ARG A 199 -20.76 1.25 -4.55
N HIS A 200 -20.21 0.73 -3.45
CA HIS A 200 -19.67 1.51 -2.32
C HIS A 200 -18.16 1.58 -2.30
N LEU A 201 -17.51 1.09 -3.35
CA LEU A 201 -16.05 0.99 -3.42
C LEU A 201 -15.34 2.32 -3.16
N VAL A 202 -15.82 3.41 -3.76
CA VAL A 202 -15.19 4.74 -3.64
C VAL A 202 -15.26 5.26 -2.20
N GLU A 203 -16.38 5.04 -1.52
CA GLU A 203 -16.55 5.45 -0.12
C GLU A 203 -15.70 4.59 0.81
N GLN A 204 -15.71 3.28 0.59
CA GLN A 204 -14.95 2.32 1.36
C GLN A 204 -13.44 2.53 1.19
N THR A 205 -12.94 2.68 -0.03
CA THR A 205 -11.52 2.95 -0.27
C THR A 205 -11.08 4.29 0.28
N ARG A 206 -11.93 5.32 0.24
CA ARG A 206 -11.65 6.62 0.85
C ARG A 206 -11.59 6.53 2.38
N ALA A 207 -12.46 5.74 3.01
CA ALA A 207 -12.43 5.50 4.45
C ALA A 207 -11.16 4.76 4.87
N ILE A 208 -10.81 3.69 4.16
CA ILE A 208 -9.56 2.94 4.36
C ILE A 208 -8.34 3.86 4.20
N TRP A 209 -8.32 4.70 3.16
CA TRP A 209 -7.22 5.64 2.94
C TRP A 209 -7.06 6.64 4.09
N LYS A 210 -8.16 7.18 4.61
CA LYS A 210 -8.11 8.07 5.78
C LYS A 210 -7.54 7.35 7.01
N GLU A 211 -7.94 6.11 7.25
CA GLU A 211 -7.42 5.31 8.37
C GLU A 211 -5.93 4.99 8.21
N LEU A 212 -5.48 4.71 6.99
CA LEU A 212 -4.07 4.49 6.66
C LEU A 212 -3.18 5.72 6.92
N LEU A 213 -3.72 6.93 6.69
CA LEU A 213 -3.00 8.19 6.94
C LEU A 213 -3.03 8.62 8.41
N CYS A 214 -3.98 8.14 9.21
CA CYS A 214 -4.10 8.46 10.63
C CYS A 214 -3.27 7.52 11.53
N VAL A 215 -2.55 6.56 10.97
CA VAL A 215 -1.61 5.69 11.71
C VAL A 215 -0.23 6.38 11.73
N GLU A 216 -0.14 7.51 12.44
CA GLU A 216 1.11 8.09 12.92
C GLU A 216 1.28 7.83 14.41
#